data_b361d4f76f21b63b037c333eea7b8c67
#
_entry.id   b361d4f76f21b63b037c333eea7b8c67
#
_cell.length_a   1.000
_cell.length_b   1.000
_cell.length_c   1.000
_cell.angle_alpha   90.00
_cell.angle_beta   90.00
_cell.angle_gamma   90.00
#
_symmetry.space_group_name_H-M   'P 1'
#
loop_
_entity.id
_entity.type
_entity.pdbx_description
1 polymer ?
#
loop_
_entity_poly.entity_id
_entity_poly.type
_entity_poly.pdbx_seq_one_letter_code
_entity_poly.pdbx_strand_id
1 'polypeptide(L)'
;MNKILFFALLMTFSIGTRAQDWPNIGRFDDANRKLQPVVAGKITAVYMGDSITDFWVNNDSTFFSANNYIDRGISGQTTGQMLVRFRQDVINLKPKVVVILAGINDIAQNNGPEKLEDVFGNIVSMAELAKANNIKVVISSVLPANKLPWRPAITPTEKVIQLNIMLKAYADKNHIVYLDYYSKMVDSDKGLPVNLAKDGIHPTLEGYKVMEPLAVKAVAEALK
;
A
#
# COMPACT_ATOMS: atom_id res chain seq x y z
N MET A 1 35.11 -65.62 7.22
CA MET A 1 33.98 -64.74 7.59
C MET A 1 34.18 -63.38 6.95
N ASN A 2 33.58 -63.15 5.78
CA ASN A 2 33.72 -61.88 5.05
C ASN A 2 32.65 -60.90 5.55
N LYS A 3 33.12 -59.78 6.13
CA LYS A 3 32.22 -58.66 6.51
C LYS A 3 32.04 -57.78 5.29
N ILE A 4 30.85 -57.81 4.69
CA ILE A 4 30.43 -56.88 3.64
C ILE A 4 29.99 -55.58 4.33
N LEU A 5 30.80 -54.50 4.14
CA LEU A 5 30.37 -53.16 4.54
C LEU A 5 29.44 -52.60 3.48
N PHE A 6 28.16 -52.37 3.87
CA PHE A 6 27.21 -51.63 3.06
C PHE A 6 27.46 -50.13 3.25
N PHE A 7 27.97 -49.44 2.25
CA PHE A 7 28.05 -48.00 2.19
C PHE A 7 26.68 -47.48 1.65
N ALA A 8 25.84 -46.94 2.51
CA ALA A 8 24.65 -46.26 2.10
C ALA A 8 25.02 -44.84 1.59
N LEU A 9 24.96 -44.64 0.29
CA LEU A 9 25.15 -43.33 -0.35
C LEU A 9 23.92 -42.48 -0.13
N LEU A 10 23.91 -41.57 0.86
CA LEU A 10 22.87 -40.56 1.02
C LEU A 10 23.03 -39.54 -0.10
N MET A 11 22.22 -39.65 -1.14
CA MET A 11 22.02 -38.56 -2.11
C MET A 11 21.16 -37.46 -1.44
N THR A 12 21.82 -36.40 -1.00
CA THR A 12 21.12 -35.17 -0.62
C THR A 12 20.67 -34.44 -1.88
N PHE A 13 19.40 -34.57 -2.22
CA PHE A 13 18.77 -33.68 -3.20
C PHE A 13 18.68 -32.29 -2.59
N SER A 14 19.58 -31.39 -2.96
CA SER A 14 19.41 -29.97 -2.71
C SER A 14 18.28 -29.48 -3.61
N ILE A 15 17.05 -29.48 -3.11
CA ILE A 15 15.96 -28.73 -3.71
C ILE A 15 16.35 -27.26 -3.49
N GLY A 16 16.80 -26.60 -4.54
CA GLY A 16 17.06 -25.18 -4.52
C GLY A 16 15.72 -24.45 -4.24
N THR A 17 15.43 -24.21 -2.98
CA THR A 17 14.36 -23.31 -2.59
C THR A 17 14.78 -21.92 -3.00
N ARG A 18 14.28 -21.42 -4.13
CA ARG A 18 14.35 -19.99 -4.40
C ARG A 18 13.56 -19.29 -3.28
N ALA A 19 14.23 -18.44 -2.51
CA ALA A 19 13.54 -17.58 -1.56
C ALA A 19 12.46 -16.84 -2.34
N GLN A 20 11.21 -16.98 -1.89
CA GLN A 20 10.09 -16.27 -2.50
C GLN A 20 10.34 -14.78 -2.30
N ASP A 21 10.25 -13.99 -3.37
CA ASP A 21 10.26 -12.52 -3.28
C ASP A 21 8.94 -12.06 -2.65
N TRP A 22 8.87 -12.25 -1.32
CA TRP A 22 7.68 -11.96 -0.52
C TRP A 22 7.17 -10.52 -0.70
N PRO A 23 8.02 -9.47 -0.75
CA PRO A 23 7.56 -8.10 -0.98
C PRO A 23 7.41 -7.75 -2.47
N ASN A 24 7.68 -8.66 -3.39
CA ASN A 24 7.67 -8.44 -4.83
C ASN A 24 8.55 -7.23 -5.22
N ILE A 25 9.80 -7.25 -4.76
CA ILE A 25 10.76 -6.14 -4.89
C ILE A 25 11.01 -5.76 -6.35
N GLY A 26 11.07 -6.76 -7.26
CA GLY A 26 11.34 -6.53 -8.67
C GLY A 26 10.15 -5.98 -9.48
N ARG A 27 8.96 -5.85 -8.90
CA ARG A 27 7.72 -5.47 -9.61
C ARG A 27 7.86 -4.22 -10.48
N PHE A 28 8.58 -3.22 -10.01
CA PHE A 28 8.71 -1.93 -10.69
C PHE A 28 10.11 -1.65 -11.23
N ASP A 29 11.02 -2.64 -11.27
CA ASP A 29 12.42 -2.44 -11.71
C ASP A 29 12.51 -1.82 -13.10
N ASP A 30 11.75 -2.33 -14.08
CA ASP A 30 11.74 -1.81 -15.45
C ASP A 30 11.18 -0.39 -15.51
N ALA A 31 10.11 -0.13 -14.78
CA ALA A 31 9.50 1.19 -14.70
C ALA A 31 10.45 2.18 -14.02
N ASN A 32 11.10 1.77 -12.94
CA ASN A 32 12.07 2.60 -12.21
C ASN A 32 13.32 2.89 -13.07
N ARG A 33 13.81 1.91 -13.87
CA ARG A 33 14.92 2.13 -14.81
C ARG A 33 14.58 3.17 -15.89
N LYS A 34 13.37 3.17 -16.42
CA LYS A 34 12.91 4.16 -17.42
C LYS A 34 12.87 5.60 -16.89
N LEU A 35 12.80 5.78 -15.58
CA LEU A 35 12.82 7.09 -14.93
C LEU A 35 14.23 7.64 -14.69
N GLN A 36 15.28 6.87 -14.99
CA GLN A 36 16.67 7.29 -14.77
C GLN A 36 17.18 8.25 -15.87
N PRO A 37 18.02 9.25 -15.56
CA PRO A 37 18.40 9.64 -14.21
C PRO A 37 17.27 10.37 -13.48
N VAL A 38 17.04 9.99 -12.21
CA VAL A 38 16.01 10.62 -11.38
C VAL A 38 16.43 12.02 -10.94
N VAL A 39 15.64 13.01 -11.31
CA VAL A 39 15.80 14.40 -10.84
C VAL A 39 14.89 14.64 -9.66
N ALA A 40 15.47 15.06 -8.54
CA ALA A 40 14.73 15.32 -7.30
C ALA A 40 13.59 16.34 -7.53
N GLY A 41 12.39 16.02 -7.04
CA GLY A 41 11.21 16.87 -7.12
C GLY A 41 10.59 17.00 -8.52
N LYS A 42 11.08 16.27 -9.54
CA LYS A 42 10.45 16.24 -10.86
C LYS A 42 9.15 15.46 -10.82
N ILE A 43 9.08 14.39 -10.05
CA ILE A 43 7.85 13.63 -9.79
C ILE A 43 7.06 14.37 -8.71
N THR A 44 5.78 14.68 -8.98
CA THR A 44 4.95 15.40 -8.01
C THR A 44 4.58 14.51 -6.85
N ALA A 45 4.02 13.34 -7.10
CA ALA A 45 3.69 12.38 -6.04
C ALA A 45 3.88 10.93 -6.46
N VAL A 46 4.25 10.08 -5.50
CA VAL A 46 4.18 8.62 -5.60
C VAL A 46 3.03 8.14 -4.72
N TYR A 47 2.17 7.30 -5.29
CA TYR A 47 1.08 6.64 -4.57
C TYR A 47 1.53 5.24 -4.18
N MET A 48 1.82 5.06 -2.89
CA MET A 48 2.23 3.79 -2.30
C MET A 48 1.01 3.08 -1.73
N GLY A 49 0.73 1.86 -2.20
CA GLY A 49 -0.46 1.15 -1.76
C GLY A 49 -0.56 -0.30 -2.21
N ASP A 50 -1.75 -0.83 -2.08
CA ASP A 50 -2.17 -2.20 -2.43
C ASP A 50 -2.97 -2.25 -3.74
N SER A 51 -3.94 -3.20 -3.84
CA SER A 51 -4.80 -3.35 -5.01
C SER A 51 -5.65 -2.11 -5.31
N ILE A 52 -6.04 -1.34 -4.29
CA ILE A 52 -6.82 -0.12 -4.49
C ILE A 52 -5.99 0.91 -5.27
N THR A 53 -4.70 0.97 -5.04
CA THR A 53 -3.78 1.83 -5.79
C THR A 53 -3.43 1.21 -7.14
N ASP A 54 -3.06 -0.08 -7.20
CA ASP A 54 -2.69 -0.84 -8.41
C ASP A 54 -3.80 -0.79 -9.50
N PHE A 55 -5.07 -0.90 -9.08
CA PHE A 55 -6.20 -0.85 -10.02
C PHE A 55 -6.55 0.57 -10.47
N TRP A 56 -6.13 1.60 -9.75
CA TRP A 56 -6.47 2.98 -10.08
C TRP A 56 -5.91 3.40 -11.44
N VAL A 57 -4.64 3.13 -11.69
CA VAL A 57 -4.02 3.47 -12.98
C VAL A 57 -4.68 2.74 -14.15
N ASN A 58 -5.23 1.54 -13.92
CA ASN A 58 -5.95 0.78 -14.94
C ASN A 58 -7.37 1.31 -15.19
N ASN A 59 -8.00 1.92 -14.17
CA ASN A 59 -9.33 2.52 -14.28
C ASN A 59 -9.27 3.97 -14.80
N ASP A 60 -8.25 4.75 -14.38
CA ASP A 60 -8.01 6.11 -14.86
C ASP A 60 -6.52 6.45 -14.93
N SER A 61 -5.88 6.06 -16.02
CA SER A 61 -4.48 6.40 -16.28
C SER A 61 -4.24 7.90 -16.45
N THR A 62 -5.27 8.65 -16.85
CA THR A 62 -5.16 10.09 -17.08
C THR A 62 -5.00 10.87 -15.79
N PHE A 63 -5.58 10.38 -14.68
CA PHE A 63 -5.36 10.96 -13.36
C PHE A 63 -3.87 11.02 -12.99
N PHE A 64 -3.15 9.93 -13.22
CA PHE A 64 -1.72 9.87 -12.89
C PHE A 64 -0.87 10.72 -13.85
N SER A 65 -1.10 10.59 -15.17
CA SER A 65 -0.29 11.30 -16.17
C SER A 65 -0.50 12.80 -16.14
N ALA A 66 -1.75 13.28 -16.00
CA ALA A 66 -2.07 14.70 -15.97
C ALA A 66 -1.49 15.43 -14.74
N ASN A 67 -1.32 14.73 -13.61
CA ASN A 67 -0.82 15.30 -12.37
C ASN A 67 0.67 15.03 -12.13
N ASN A 68 1.34 14.32 -13.04
CA ASN A 68 2.71 13.83 -12.86
C ASN A 68 2.86 12.98 -11.58
N TYR A 69 1.91 12.08 -11.37
CA TYR A 69 1.88 11.10 -10.29
C TYR A 69 2.37 9.75 -10.79
N ILE A 70 2.90 8.95 -9.88
CA ILE A 70 3.37 7.59 -10.15
C ILE A 70 2.64 6.61 -9.22
N ASP A 71 2.04 5.60 -9.83
CA ASP A 71 1.46 4.47 -9.13
C ASP A 71 2.55 3.49 -8.68
N ARG A 72 2.48 3.08 -7.41
CA ARG A 72 3.29 2.02 -6.79
C ARG A 72 2.41 1.12 -5.93
N GLY A 73 1.21 0.83 -6.43
CA GLY A 73 0.31 -0.18 -5.88
C GLY A 73 0.74 -1.59 -6.25
N ILE A 74 0.60 -2.53 -5.33
CA ILE A 74 0.75 -3.96 -5.60
C ILE A 74 -0.39 -4.70 -4.90
N SER A 75 -1.23 -5.36 -5.69
CA SER A 75 -2.41 -6.07 -5.22
C SER A 75 -2.09 -7.08 -4.12
N GLY A 76 -2.90 -7.09 -3.07
CA GLY A 76 -2.81 -8.02 -1.95
C GLY A 76 -1.74 -7.72 -0.90
N GLN A 77 -0.92 -6.70 -1.11
CA GLN A 77 0.18 -6.39 -0.19
C GLN A 77 -0.30 -5.83 1.14
N THR A 78 0.41 -6.25 2.19
CA THR A 78 0.31 -5.73 3.56
C THR A 78 1.32 -4.59 3.78
N THR A 79 1.16 -3.86 4.86
CA THR A 79 2.03 -2.73 5.23
C THR A 79 3.49 -3.15 5.43
N GLY A 80 3.74 -4.35 5.96
CA GLY A 80 5.10 -4.90 6.10
C GLY A 80 5.79 -5.11 4.75
N GLN A 81 5.08 -5.61 3.73
CA GLN A 81 5.62 -5.75 2.37
C GLN A 81 5.91 -4.40 1.73
N MET A 82 5.00 -3.43 1.90
CA MET A 82 5.18 -2.06 1.42
C MET A 82 6.41 -1.39 2.04
N LEU A 83 6.62 -1.55 3.35
CA LEU A 83 7.76 -1.01 4.08
C LEU A 83 9.10 -1.54 3.51
N VAL A 84 9.19 -2.83 3.21
CA VAL A 84 10.41 -3.44 2.65
C VAL A 84 10.77 -2.86 1.28
N ARG A 85 9.78 -2.61 0.40
CA ARG A 85 10.03 -2.04 -0.93
C ARG A 85 10.00 -0.50 -0.99
N PHE A 86 9.76 0.18 0.14
CA PHE A 86 9.58 1.63 0.18
C PHE A 86 10.77 2.42 -0.34
N ARG A 87 12.00 1.93 -0.10
CA ARG A 87 13.20 2.62 -0.56
C ARG A 87 13.26 2.71 -2.07
N GLN A 88 13.09 1.60 -2.79
CA GLN A 88 13.24 1.57 -4.24
C GLN A 88 12.04 2.19 -4.98
N ASP A 89 10.84 2.04 -4.42
CA ASP A 89 9.62 2.46 -5.08
C ASP A 89 9.19 3.89 -4.73
N VAL A 90 9.77 4.47 -3.68
CA VAL A 90 9.48 5.84 -3.25
C VAL A 90 10.75 6.67 -3.10
N ILE A 91 11.66 6.28 -2.18
CA ILE A 91 12.79 7.14 -1.80
C ILE A 91 13.73 7.38 -2.98
N ASN A 92 14.08 6.31 -3.73
CA ASN A 92 14.98 6.42 -4.87
C ASN A 92 14.37 7.21 -6.04
N LEU A 93 13.05 7.37 -6.09
CA LEU A 93 12.36 8.19 -7.10
C LEU A 93 12.34 9.68 -6.73
N LYS A 94 12.70 10.02 -5.51
CA LYS A 94 12.82 11.41 -5.02
C LYS A 94 11.60 12.29 -5.36
N PRO A 95 10.35 11.83 -5.13
CA PRO A 95 9.17 12.64 -5.39
C PRO A 95 9.09 13.81 -4.42
N LYS A 96 8.23 14.79 -4.72
CA LYS A 96 7.90 15.85 -3.74
C LYS A 96 7.05 15.31 -2.60
N VAL A 97 6.10 14.43 -2.91
CA VAL A 97 5.11 13.88 -1.97
C VAL A 97 5.01 12.36 -2.12
N VAL A 98 4.77 11.65 -1.03
CA VAL A 98 4.26 10.29 -1.04
C VAL A 98 2.85 10.27 -0.44
N VAL A 99 1.91 9.61 -1.12
CA VAL A 99 0.57 9.30 -0.61
C VAL A 99 0.56 7.84 -0.21
N ILE A 100 0.25 7.53 1.06
CA ILE A 100 0.25 6.17 1.60
C ILE A 100 -1.19 5.74 1.85
N LEU A 101 -1.66 4.72 1.13
CA LEU A 101 -2.97 4.05 1.31
C LEU A 101 -2.72 2.57 1.58
N ALA A 102 -2.89 2.13 2.83
CA ALA A 102 -2.52 0.78 3.24
C ALA A 102 -3.29 0.33 4.49
N GLY A 103 -3.39 -0.99 4.71
CA GLY A 103 -3.88 -1.59 5.94
C GLY A 103 -5.05 -2.56 5.78
N ILE A 104 -5.80 -2.52 4.67
CA ILE A 104 -6.94 -3.43 4.49
C ILE A 104 -6.51 -4.89 4.37
N ASN A 105 -5.38 -5.18 3.73
CA ASN A 105 -4.86 -6.53 3.58
C ASN A 105 -4.25 -7.10 4.87
N ASP A 106 -3.73 -6.22 5.74
CA ASP A 106 -3.29 -6.57 7.09
C ASP A 106 -4.51 -6.98 7.94
N ILE A 107 -5.56 -6.15 7.92
CA ILE A 107 -6.84 -6.43 8.58
C ILE A 107 -7.46 -7.73 8.06
N ALA A 108 -7.33 -8.00 6.75
CA ALA A 108 -7.75 -9.24 6.10
C ALA A 108 -6.84 -10.44 6.42
N GLN A 109 -5.73 -10.23 7.13
CA GLN A 109 -4.76 -11.27 7.50
C GLN A 109 -4.17 -12.00 6.29
N ASN A 110 -3.86 -11.27 5.20
CA ASN A 110 -3.32 -11.87 3.98
C ASN A 110 -1.98 -12.58 4.23
N ASN A 111 -1.16 -12.08 5.15
CA ASN A 111 0.10 -12.69 5.59
C ASN A 111 0.02 -13.31 7.00
N GLY A 112 -1.19 -13.64 7.46
CA GLY A 112 -1.44 -14.12 8.82
C GLY A 112 -1.95 -13.02 9.76
N PRO A 113 -2.32 -13.41 11.00
CA PRO A 113 -2.80 -12.45 12.00
C PRO A 113 -1.72 -11.44 12.38
N GLU A 114 -2.08 -10.17 12.40
CA GLU A 114 -1.19 -9.06 12.79
C GLU A 114 -1.93 -8.14 13.77
N LYS A 115 -1.19 -7.54 14.70
CA LYS A 115 -1.74 -6.54 15.63
C LYS A 115 -1.94 -5.21 14.88
N LEU A 116 -3.00 -4.50 15.22
CA LEU A 116 -3.29 -3.23 14.57
C LEU A 116 -2.21 -2.17 14.83
N GLU A 117 -1.57 -2.26 15.99
CA GLU A 117 -0.43 -1.41 16.38
C GLU A 117 0.79 -1.63 15.49
N ASP A 118 1.03 -2.87 15.03
CA ASP A 118 2.13 -3.21 14.13
C ASP A 118 1.84 -2.68 12.71
N VAL A 119 0.59 -2.84 12.23
CA VAL A 119 0.12 -2.25 10.97
C VAL A 119 0.29 -0.72 10.97
N PHE A 120 -0.15 -0.08 12.04
CA PHE A 120 0.05 1.35 12.25
C PHE A 120 1.54 1.71 12.28
N GLY A 121 2.36 0.95 13.02
CA GLY A 121 3.81 1.15 13.13
C GLY A 121 4.53 1.07 11.78
N ASN A 122 4.12 0.17 10.89
CA ASN A 122 4.65 0.07 9.53
C ASN A 122 4.35 1.33 8.70
N ILE A 123 3.13 1.88 8.81
CA ILE A 123 2.75 3.13 8.11
C ILE A 123 3.54 4.33 8.69
N VAL A 124 3.68 4.40 10.01
CA VAL A 124 4.51 5.42 10.68
C VAL A 124 5.96 5.34 10.20
N SER A 125 6.54 4.13 10.13
CA SER A 125 7.91 3.92 9.65
C SER A 125 8.09 4.40 8.21
N MET A 126 7.13 4.14 7.32
CA MET A 126 7.16 4.68 5.95
C MET A 126 7.11 6.22 5.94
N ALA A 127 6.28 6.81 6.77
CA ALA A 127 6.18 8.27 6.89
C ALA A 127 7.48 8.90 7.42
N GLU A 128 8.10 8.30 8.42
CA GLU A 128 9.38 8.74 8.98
C GLU A 128 10.52 8.60 7.98
N LEU A 129 10.58 7.49 7.23
CA LEU A 129 11.54 7.28 6.15
C LEU A 129 11.38 8.33 5.04
N ALA A 130 10.16 8.67 4.66
CA ALA A 130 9.90 9.72 3.69
C ALA A 130 10.41 11.07 4.19
N LYS A 131 10.05 11.47 5.41
CA LYS A 131 10.49 12.74 6.03
C LYS A 131 12.02 12.83 6.13
N ALA A 132 12.69 11.73 6.52
CA ALA A 132 14.15 11.66 6.60
C ALA A 132 14.84 11.82 5.23
N ASN A 133 14.10 11.63 4.12
CA ASN A 133 14.58 11.81 2.76
C ASN A 133 14.00 13.07 2.08
N ASN A 134 13.49 14.04 2.85
CA ASN A 134 12.90 15.31 2.38
C ASN A 134 11.68 15.11 1.45
N ILE A 135 10.94 14.03 1.62
CA ILE A 135 9.69 13.75 0.91
C ILE A 135 8.54 14.12 1.84
N LYS A 136 7.63 14.98 1.37
CA LYS A 136 6.39 15.31 2.08
C LYS A 136 5.47 14.10 2.12
N VAL A 137 4.67 13.99 3.16
CA VAL A 137 3.82 12.83 3.40
C VAL A 137 2.35 13.22 3.40
N VAL A 138 1.54 12.42 2.74
CA VAL A 138 0.09 12.36 2.90
C VAL A 138 -0.26 10.96 3.39
N ILE A 139 -0.92 10.86 4.54
CA ILE A 139 -1.46 9.61 5.05
C ILE A 139 -2.94 9.58 4.75
N SER A 140 -3.42 8.58 3.99
CA SER A 140 -4.84 8.44 3.75
C SER A 140 -5.51 7.54 4.78
N SER A 141 -6.82 7.76 4.98
CA SER A 141 -7.65 6.76 5.63
C SER A 141 -7.69 5.48 4.80
N VAL A 142 -7.79 4.32 5.45
CA VAL A 142 -8.30 3.11 4.82
C VAL A 142 -9.75 3.35 4.41
N LEU A 143 -10.13 2.86 3.22
CA LEU A 143 -11.50 3.00 2.72
C LEU A 143 -12.51 2.25 3.61
N PRO A 144 -13.78 2.65 3.60
CA PRO A 144 -14.83 1.90 4.29
C PRO A 144 -14.88 0.44 3.82
N ALA A 145 -14.97 -0.49 4.78
CA ALA A 145 -15.14 -1.91 4.47
C ALA A 145 -15.94 -2.59 5.57
N ASN A 146 -17.05 -3.23 5.22
CA ASN A 146 -17.87 -4.00 6.15
C ASN A 146 -17.82 -5.51 5.88
N LYS A 147 -17.17 -5.91 4.81
CA LYS A 147 -16.93 -7.32 4.42
C LYS A 147 -15.61 -7.45 3.66
N LEU A 148 -15.09 -8.67 3.62
CA LEU A 148 -13.91 -9.05 2.83
C LEU A 148 -14.30 -10.26 1.99
N PRO A 149 -14.57 -10.11 0.66
CA PRO A 149 -15.05 -11.21 -0.18
C PRO A 149 -14.17 -12.46 -0.16
N TRP A 150 -12.86 -12.28 -0.05
CA TRP A 150 -11.87 -13.39 0.02
C TRP A 150 -11.60 -13.90 1.44
N ARG A 151 -12.13 -13.26 2.47
CA ARG A 151 -12.00 -13.63 3.89
C ARG A 151 -13.33 -13.43 4.64
N PRO A 152 -14.42 -14.13 4.24
CA PRO A 152 -15.76 -13.85 4.75
C PRO A 152 -15.93 -14.06 6.27
N ALA A 153 -15.01 -14.80 6.90
CA ALA A 153 -14.99 -14.98 8.36
C ALA A 153 -14.45 -13.76 9.14
N ILE A 154 -13.88 -12.77 8.45
CA ILE A 154 -13.29 -11.58 9.09
C ILE A 154 -14.20 -10.38 8.81
N THR A 155 -14.68 -9.73 9.87
CA THR A 155 -15.40 -8.45 9.78
C THR A 155 -14.40 -7.32 9.97
N PRO A 156 -14.11 -6.49 8.94
CA PRO A 156 -13.04 -5.50 8.99
C PRO A 156 -13.43 -4.19 9.67
N THR A 157 -14.72 -3.88 9.75
CA THR A 157 -15.29 -2.56 10.07
C THR A 157 -14.63 -1.85 11.24
N GLU A 158 -14.65 -2.48 12.42
CA GLU A 158 -14.13 -1.84 13.64
C GLU A 158 -12.62 -1.62 13.57
N LYS A 159 -11.86 -2.57 12.97
CA LYS A 159 -10.42 -2.43 12.79
C LYS A 159 -10.07 -1.30 11.81
N VAL A 160 -10.83 -1.14 10.73
CA VAL A 160 -10.68 -0.03 9.79
C VAL A 160 -10.90 1.31 10.50
N ILE A 161 -11.98 1.42 11.28
CA ILE A 161 -12.27 2.64 12.05
C ILE A 161 -11.15 2.94 13.06
N GLN A 162 -10.71 1.93 13.82
CA GLN A 162 -9.64 2.08 14.80
C GLN A 162 -8.31 2.50 14.15
N LEU A 163 -7.92 1.85 13.05
CA LEU A 163 -6.70 2.24 12.32
C LEU A 163 -6.79 3.67 11.81
N ASN A 164 -7.93 4.08 11.26
CA ASN A 164 -8.14 5.45 10.78
C ASN A 164 -8.06 6.50 11.92
N ILE A 165 -8.54 6.17 13.11
CA ILE A 165 -8.37 7.03 14.30
C ILE A 165 -6.90 7.18 14.65
N MET A 166 -6.13 6.08 14.67
CA MET A 166 -4.70 6.10 14.98
C MET A 166 -3.91 6.90 13.93
N LEU A 167 -4.18 6.69 12.64
CA LEU A 167 -3.54 7.38 11.53
C LEU A 167 -3.83 8.88 11.57
N LYS A 168 -5.09 9.25 11.81
CA LYS A 168 -5.46 10.67 11.93
C LYS A 168 -4.78 11.34 13.11
N ALA A 169 -4.78 10.72 14.28
CA ALA A 169 -4.13 11.27 15.47
C ALA A 169 -2.61 11.46 15.26
N TYR A 170 -1.96 10.50 14.59
CA TYR A 170 -0.54 10.63 14.24
C TYR A 170 -0.29 11.76 13.23
N ALA A 171 -1.12 11.86 12.19
CA ALA A 171 -1.02 12.90 11.19
C ALA A 171 -1.18 14.30 11.83
N ASP A 172 -2.21 14.50 12.65
CA ASP A 172 -2.46 15.76 13.35
C ASP A 172 -1.27 16.14 14.26
N LYS A 173 -0.77 15.19 15.06
CA LYS A 173 0.36 15.41 15.97
C LYS A 173 1.66 15.80 15.24
N ASN A 174 1.86 15.26 14.04
CA ASN A 174 3.12 15.42 13.28
C ASN A 174 3.01 16.43 12.14
N HIS A 175 1.90 17.18 12.05
CA HIS A 175 1.61 18.13 10.98
C HIS A 175 1.72 17.51 9.58
N ILE A 176 1.20 16.29 9.45
CA ILE A 176 1.10 15.55 8.20
C ILE A 176 -0.32 15.71 7.66
N VAL A 177 -0.46 15.89 6.35
CA VAL A 177 -1.79 15.96 5.73
C VAL A 177 -2.48 14.60 5.83
N TYR A 178 -3.68 14.59 6.44
CA TYR A 178 -4.54 13.41 6.51
C TYR A 178 -5.58 13.47 5.39
N LEU A 179 -5.57 12.49 4.50
CA LEU A 179 -6.48 12.38 3.37
C LEU A 179 -7.67 11.48 3.75
N ASP A 180 -8.78 12.11 4.10
CA ASP A 180 -9.98 11.42 4.58
C ASP A 180 -10.89 10.95 3.43
N TYR A 181 -10.58 9.80 2.86
CA TYR A 181 -11.47 9.10 1.95
C TYR A 181 -12.67 8.47 2.68
N TYR A 182 -12.42 7.96 3.90
CA TYR A 182 -13.44 7.21 4.66
C TYR A 182 -14.73 8.00 4.83
N SER A 183 -14.65 9.22 5.36
CA SER A 183 -15.85 10.04 5.62
C SER A 183 -16.61 10.46 4.36
N LYS A 184 -15.96 10.42 3.20
CA LYS A 184 -16.54 10.83 1.91
C LYS A 184 -17.17 9.68 1.13
N MET A 185 -16.85 8.44 1.52
CA MET A 185 -17.24 7.26 0.76
C MET A 185 -18.03 6.23 1.59
N VAL A 186 -18.16 6.44 2.90
CA VAL A 186 -18.86 5.51 3.80
C VAL A 186 -20.38 5.57 3.61
N ASP A 187 -21.02 4.39 3.55
CA ASP A 187 -22.47 4.25 3.59
C ASP A 187 -23.02 4.03 5.02
N SER A 188 -24.35 3.83 5.14
CA SER A 188 -25.03 3.57 6.42
C SER A 188 -24.58 2.29 7.11
N ASP A 189 -24.07 1.31 6.34
CA ASP A 189 -23.61 0.01 6.82
C ASP A 189 -22.11 -0.03 7.09
N LYS A 190 -21.45 1.14 7.11
CA LYS A 190 -20.01 1.33 7.32
C LYS A 190 -19.15 0.65 6.24
N GLY A 191 -19.70 0.43 5.05
CA GLY A 191 -19.03 -0.09 3.87
C GLY A 191 -18.92 0.93 2.76
N LEU A 192 -18.44 0.48 1.59
CA LEU A 192 -18.51 1.26 0.36
C LEU A 192 -19.85 1.02 -0.34
N PRO A 193 -20.54 2.07 -0.81
CA PRO A 193 -21.71 1.93 -1.66
C PRO A 193 -21.42 1.09 -2.91
N VAL A 194 -22.37 0.28 -3.35
CA VAL A 194 -22.18 -0.67 -4.46
C VAL A 194 -21.79 -0.01 -5.79
N ASN A 195 -22.23 1.21 -6.04
CA ASN A 195 -21.84 1.99 -7.22
C ASN A 195 -20.38 2.44 -7.14
N LEU A 196 -19.85 2.69 -5.94
CA LEU A 196 -18.45 3.06 -5.74
C LEU A 196 -17.51 1.85 -5.67
N ALA A 197 -18.00 0.66 -5.23
CA ALA A 197 -17.23 -0.57 -5.16
C ALA A 197 -18.15 -1.79 -5.25
N LYS A 198 -18.16 -2.51 -6.38
CA LYS A 198 -19.06 -3.64 -6.60
C LYS A 198 -18.86 -4.80 -5.61
N ASP A 199 -17.62 -5.05 -5.25
CA ASP A 199 -17.24 -6.08 -4.27
C ASP A 199 -17.19 -5.57 -2.82
N GLY A 200 -17.37 -4.25 -2.63
CA GLY A 200 -17.31 -3.57 -1.34
C GLY A 200 -15.89 -3.22 -0.88
N ILE A 201 -14.87 -3.37 -1.74
CA ILE A 201 -13.45 -3.09 -1.43
C ILE A 201 -12.78 -2.26 -2.52
N HIS A 202 -12.85 -2.74 -3.78
CA HIS A 202 -12.12 -2.12 -4.88
C HIS A 202 -12.98 -1.08 -5.59
N PRO A 203 -12.55 0.20 -5.61
CA PRO A 203 -13.30 1.25 -6.24
C PRO A 203 -13.54 0.97 -7.74
N THR A 204 -14.76 1.26 -8.19
CA THR A 204 -15.08 1.42 -9.60
C THR A 204 -14.47 2.72 -10.13
N LEU A 205 -14.56 2.97 -11.43
CA LEU A 205 -14.18 4.29 -11.96
C LEU A 205 -14.94 5.43 -11.26
N GLU A 206 -16.24 5.24 -10.95
CA GLU A 206 -17.02 6.20 -10.18
C GLU A 206 -16.43 6.41 -8.77
N GLY A 207 -16.03 5.33 -8.09
CA GLY A 207 -15.35 5.40 -6.81
C GLY A 207 -14.04 6.17 -6.88
N TYR A 208 -13.21 5.92 -7.89
CA TYR A 208 -11.97 6.69 -8.09
C TYR A 208 -12.26 8.16 -8.40
N LYS A 209 -13.30 8.48 -9.14
CA LYS A 209 -13.71 9.88 -9.41
C LYS A 209 -14.12 10.64 -8.14
N VAL A 210 -14.57 9.95 -7.08
CA VAL A 210 -14.74 10.56 -5.75
C VAL A 210 -13.40 10.79 -5.07
N MET A 211 -12.44 9.87 -5.20
CA MET A 211 -11.12 9.94 -4.55
C MET A 211 -10.21 11.02 -5.17
N GLU A 212 -10.24 11.20 -6.48
CA GLU A 212 -9.32 12.05 -7.24
C GLU A 212 -9.25 13.51 -6.76
N PRO A 213 -10.35 14.25 -6.64
CA PRO A 213 -10.30 15.65 -6.20
C PRO A 213 -9.79 15.78 -4.76
N LEU A 214 -10.06 14.80 -3.90
CA LEU A 214 -9.55 14.75 -2.54
C LEU A 214 -8.04 14.54 -2.52
N ALA A 215 -7.54 13.63 -3.36
CA ALA A 215 -6.13 13.34 -3.50
C ALA A 215 -5.34 14.53 -4.04
N VAL A 216 -5.82 15.19 -5.10
CA VAL A 216 -5.20 16.40 -5.66
C VAL A 216 -5.11 17.50 -4.60
N LYS A 217 -6.20 17.73 -3.87
CA LYS A 217 -6.23 18.71 -2.79
C LYS A 217 -5.20 18.40 -1.70
N ALA A 218 -5.13 17.14 -1.26
CA ALA A 218 -4.20 16.72 -0.20
C ALA A 218 -2.73 16.85 -0.64
N VAL A 219 -2.39 16.47 -1.88
CA VAL A 219 -1.05 16.66 -2.43
C VAL A 219 -0.69 18.13 -2.53
N ALA A 220 -1.62 18.98 -3.00
CA ALA A 220 -1.40 20.42 -3.08
C ALA A 220 -1.22 21.07 -1.69
N GLU A 221 -1.92 20.56 -0.67
CA GLU A 221 -1.77 21.00 0.72
C GLU A 221 -0.40 20.61 1.30
N ALA A 222 0.04 19.38 1.05
CA ALA A 222 1.35 18.91 1.51
C ALA A 222 2.53 19.70 0.87
N LEU A 223 2.32 20.32 -0.29
CA LEU A 223 3.33 21.09 -1.00
C LEU A 223 3.49 22.55 -0.49
N LYS A 224 2.57 23.04 0.32
CA LYS A 224 2.68 24.34 0.98
C LYS A 224 3.70 24.29 2.12
#